data_3e9f4798ced155e3faa19d8802f6e944
#
_entry.id   3e9f4798ced155e3faa19d8802f6e944
#
_cell.length_a   1.000
_cell.length_b   1.000
_cell.length_c   1.000
_cell.angle_alpha   90.00
_cell.angle_beta   90.00
_cell.angle_gamma   90.00
#
_symmetry.space_group_name_H-M   'P 1'
#
loop_
_entity.id
_entity.type
_entity.pdbx_description
1 polymer ?
#
loop_
_entity_poly.entity_id
_entity_poly.type
_entity_poly.pdbx_seq_one_letter_code
_entity_poly.pdbx_strand_id
1 'polypeptide(L)'
;MAACVLRQGLLSTFRKFNRKHTYRALYFNFHSTGDLQRPRLLCSTWNIFDIQQKRFMSSRPEGKVLETVGVFEAPKQHGKYETGQLFLHSVFGYRGIVLFPWHARLYDRDVSPQAAESKPEPPGAHGSKEVKGKTHTYYQVLIDTRDCPHISQRSQTEAVTFLANHDDSRALYAIPGLDYVSHEDILPYNSTDQIPIQHELFERFLMYNPSKVPCFVPRDTLRAWQEKNHPWLELSDVHRETTENIRVTVIPFYMGMREAQTSHVYWWRYCIRLENLGDEVVQLRERHWRIFSLSGTLETVRGRGVVGREPVLSKEQPAFQYSSHVSLQAPSGHMWGTFSFQRGGGDMFDVAIPSFSLDSHGHRDSPYSFLF
;
A
#
# COMPACT_ATOMS: atom_id res chain seq x y z
N MET A 1 -21.07 -2.68 -18.99
CA MET A 1 -20.73 -1.42 -19.71
C MET A 1 -20.61 -0.19 -18.81
N ALA A 2 -20.68 -0.30 -17.48
CA ALA A 2 -20.62 0.84 -16.56
C ALA A 2 -19.20 1.21 -16.01
N ALA A 3 -18.22 0.36 -16.17
CA ALA A 3 -16.87 0.61 -15.63
C ALA A 3 -15.96 1.52 -16.49
N CYS A 4 -16.37 1.90 -17.68
CA CYS A 4 -15.52 2.60 -18.66
C CYS A 4 -15.78 4.12 -18.77
N VAL A 5 -16.84 4.66 -18.19
CA VAL A 5 -17.29 6.05 -18.47
C VAL A 5 -16.72 7.09 -17.50
N LEU A 6 -16.14 6.70 -16.37
CA LEU A 6 -15.59 7.65 -15.39
C LEU A 6 -14.15 8.10 -15.65
N ARG A 7 -13.55 7.71 -16.79
CA ARG A 7 -12.13 8.00 -17.09
C ARG A 7 -11.84 9.38 -17.70
N GLN A 8 -12.83 10.13 -18.17
CA GLN A 8 -12.59 11.39 -18.88
C GLN A 8 -12.94 12.67 -18.13
N GLY A 9 -13.65 12.61 -17.02
CA GLY A 9 -14.14 13.80 -16.31
C GLY A 9 -13.17 14.41 -15.28
N LEU A 10 -12.17 13.69 -14.79
CA LEU A 10 -11.30 14.14 -13.70
C LEU A 10 -9.96 14.77 -14.13
N LEU A 11 -9.64 14.77 -15.41
CA LEU A 11 -8.38 15.33 -15.92
C LEU A 11 -8.45 16.80 -16.33
N SER A 12 -9.62 17.45 -16.35
CA SER A 12 -9.76 18.80 -16.87
C SER A 12 -9.78 19.93 -15.82
N THR A 13 -9.90 19.61 -14.53
CA THR A 13 -10.06 20.63 -13.48
C THR A 13 -8.79 21.01 -12.72
N PHE A 14 -7.68 20.29 -12.91
CA PHE A 14 -6.42 20.56 -12.19
C PHE A 14 -5.35 21.33 -12.98
N ARG A 15 -5.72 21.98 -14.09
CA ARG A 15 -4.75 22.71 -14.94
C ARG A 15 -4.60 24.20 -14.64
N LYS A 16 -5.12 24.74 -13.55
CA LYS A 16 -4.94 26.16 -13.21
C LYS A 16 -4.64 26.38 -11.75
N PHE A 17 -3.48 25.91 -11.26
CA PHE A 17 -2.79 26.61 -10.16
C PHE A 17 -1.33 26.16 -10.08
N ASN A 18 -0.47 27.17 -10.20
CA ASN A 18 0.92 27.27 -9.78
C ASN A 18 2.05 26.91 -10.75
N ARG A 19 2.44 27.95 -11.48
CA ARG A 19 3.86 28.20 -11.80
C ARG A 19 4.57 28.77 -10.55
N LYS A 20 5.79 28.27 -10.32
CA LYS A 20 6.85 28.66 -9.39
C LYS A 20 6.84 27.87 -8.08
N HIS A 21 7.59 26.75 -8.13
CA HIS A 21 8.69 26.43 -7.20
C HIS A 21 9.30 25.10 -7.67
N THR A 22 10.49 25.19 -8.24
CA THR A 22 11.37 24.07 -8.61
C THR A 22 11.94 23.49 -7.32
N TYR A 23 11.45 22.32 -6.88
CA TYR A 23 12.10 21.55 -5.82
C TYR A 23 12.69 20.27 -6.41
N ARG A 24 13.99 20.11 -6.20
CA ARG A 24 14.78 18.96 -6.66
C ARG A 24 14.70 17.86 -5.62
N ALA A 25 14.31 16.67 -6.06
CA ALA A 25 14.34 15.46 -5.26
C ALA A 25 15.68 14.77 -5.28
N LEU A 26 15.98 14.12 -4.17
CA LEU A 26 17.16 13.27 -4.01
C LEU A 26 16.88 11.85 -4.52
N TYR A 27 17.56 11.48 -5.60
CA TYR A 27 17.68 10.08 -6.01
C TYR A 27 18.89 9.46 -5.32
N PHE A 28 18.68 8.41 -4.54
CA PHE A 28 19.76 7.51 -4.14
C PHE A 28 20.05 6.54 -5.29
N ASN A 29 21.04 6.83 -6.10
CA ASN A 29 21.63 5.84 -6.98
C ASN A 29 22.74 5.13 -6.21
N PHE A 30 22.50 3.90 -5.79
CA PHE A 30 23.56 2.98 -5.40
C PHE A 30 24.20 2.45 -6.68
N HIS A 31 25.35 2.99 -7.05
CA HIS A 31 26.25 2.33 -8.00
C HIS A 31 27.15 1.40 -7.20
N SER A 32 26.86 0.11 -7.30
CA SER A 32 27.78 -0.94 -6.90
C SER A 32 28.56 -1.37 -8.15
N THR A 33 29.83 -1.02 -8.20
CA THR A 33 30.81 -1.70 -9.09
C THR A 33 31.44 -2.83 -8.29
N GLY A 34 31.36 -4.02 -8.84
CA GLY A 34 32.35 -5.07 -8.63
C GLY A 34 32.03 -6.15 -7.61
N ASP A 35 31.78 -7.31 -8.14
CA ASP A 35 32.17 -8.66 -7.71
C ASP A 35 31.79 -9.20 -6.33
N LEU A 36 31.13 -10.38 -6.46
CA LEU A 36 31.24 -11.60 -5.66
C LEU A 36 30.39 -11.82 -4.42
N GLN A 37 29.66 -12.93 -4.58
CA GLN A 37 29.19 -13.86 -3.53
C GLN A 37 27.95 -13.49 -2.74
N ARG A 38 26.95 -14.35 -2.93
CA ARG A 38 25.74 -14.43 -2.10
C ARG A 38 26.11 -14.37 -0.61
N PRO A 39 25.47 -13.52 0.17
CA PRO A 39 25.34 -13.77 1.59
C PRO A 39 24.04 -14.51 1.86
N ARG A 40 24.16 -15.70 2.43
CA ARG A 40 23.12 -16.33 3.25
C ARG A 40 22.65 -15.26 4.26
N LEU A 41 21.34 -15.19 4.46
CA LEU A 41 20.71 -14.45 5.55
C LEU A 41 21.19 -15.02 6.89
N LEU A 42 22.35 -14.56 7.33
CA LEU A 42 22.75 -14.60 8.71
C LEU A 42 22.50 -13.18 9.24
N CYS A 43 21.68 -13.12 10.27
CA CYS A 43 21.47 -11.96 11.11
C CYS A 43 22.83 -11.44 11.59
N SER A 44 23.45 -10.56 10.82
CA SER A 44 24.64 -9.82 11.21
C SER A 44 24.24 -8.38 11.36
N THR A 45 24.43 -7.89 12.56
CA THR A 45 24.35 -6.50 12.99
C THR A 45 24.89 -5.58 11.91
N TRP A 46 24.00 -4.91 11.21
CA TRP A 46 24.36 -3.82 10.32
C TRP A 46 24.87 -2.66 11.18
N ASN A 47 26.19 -2.52 11.22
CA ASN A 47 26.83 -1.31 11.72
C ASN A 47 26.59 -0.20 10.71
N ILE A 48 25.42 0.43 10.77
CA ILE A 48 25.08 1.64 9.99
C ILE A 48 25.96 2.84 10.43
N PHE A 49 26.69 2.71 11.53
CA PHE A 49 27.58 3.76 12.06
C PHE A 49 28.82 4.06 11.20
N ASP A 50 29.15 3.22 10.21
CA ASP A 50 30.39 3.42 9.43
C ASP A 50 30.19 4.25 8.14
N ILE A 51 28.97 4.69 7.85
CA ILE A 51 28.68 5.52 6.67
C ILE A 51 29.03 7.00 6.88
N GLN A 52 29.25 7.43 8.14
CA GLN A 52 29.54 8.84 8.41
C GLN A 52 31.00 9.26 8.20
N GLN A 53 31.95 8.37 7.96
CA GLN A 53 33.38 8.76 7.94
C GLN A 53 34.14 8.55 6.62
N LYS A 54 33.56 8.04 5.56
CA LYS A 54 34.25 8.06 4.26
C LYS A 54 33.75 9.23 3.41
N ARG A 55 34.37 10.39 3.61
CA ARG A 55 34.36 11.47 2.62
C ARG A 55 35.06 10.97 1.34
N PHE A 56 34.33 10.33 0.46
CA PHE A 56 34.74 10.24 -0.93
C PHE A 56 34.47 11.61 -1.57
N MET A 57 35.54 12.30 -1.91
CA MET A 57 35.46 13.45 -2.81
C MET A 57 35.13 12.91 -4.23
N SER A 58 33.87 12.59 -4.46
CA SER A 58 33.35 12.41 -5.79
C SER A 58 32.84 13.77 -6.25
N SER A 59 33.24 14.19 -7.43
CA SER A 59 32.75 15.40 -8.08
C SER A 59 31.23 15.31 -8.17
N ARG A 60 30.54 16.06 -7.31
CA ARG A 60 29.06 16.12 -7.32
C ARG A 60 28.62 16.76 -8.63
N PRO A 61 27.62 16.18 -9.31
CA PRO A 61 26.96 16.91 -10.40
C PRO A 61 26.46 18.24 -9.84
N GLU A 62 26.79 19.34 -10.52
CA GLU A 62 26.33 20.67 -10.12
C GLU A 62 24.80 20.65 -9.91
N GLY A 63 24.37 21.07 -8.75
CA GLY A 63 22.95 21.29 -8.45
C GLY A 63 22.25 20.24 -7.57
N LYS A 64 22.91 19.19 -7.05
CA LYS A 64 22.32 18.29 -6.03
C LYS A 64 22.69 18.76 -4.63
N VAL A 65 21.69 19.17 -3.86
CA VAL A 65 21.82 19.46 -2.44
C VAL A 65 21.37 18.21 -1.66
N LEU A 66 22.26 17.69 -0.79
CA LEU A 66 21.90 16.62 0.14
C LEU A 66 21.32 17.24 1.41
N GLU A 67 20.11 16.87 1.74
CA GLU A 67 19.43 17.28 2.96
C GLU A 67 19.45 16.13 3.96
N THR A 68 19.80 16.42 5.22
CA THR A 68 19.75 15.41 6.28
C THR A 68 18.32 15.33 6.80
N VAL A 69 17.67 14.16 6.65
CA VAL A 69 16.29 13.96 7.12
C VAL A 69 16.20 13.65 8.61
N GLY A 70 17.26 13.08 9.21
CA GLY A 70 17.30 12.72 10.63
C GLY A 70 18.29 11.59 10.91
N VAL A 71 18.18 11.00 12.10
CA VAL A 71 19.00 9.89 12.58
C VAL A 71 18.16 8.62 12.57
N PHE A 72 18.59 7.60 11.81
CA PHE A 72 17.90 6.32 11.72
C PHE A 72 18.04 5.51 12.99
N GLU A 73 16.99 4.80 13.34
CA GLU A 73 16.92 3.83 14.43
C GLU A 73 16.86 2.41 13.87
N ALA A 74 17.17 1.43 14.72
CA ALA A 74 16.99 0.02 14.35
C ALA A 74 15.49 -0.29 14.19
N PRO A 75 15.07 -0.97 13.11
CA PRO A 75 13.71 -1.42 12.95
C PRO A 75 13.27 -2.33 14.11
N LYS A 76 12.04 -2.12 14.58
CA LYS A 76 11.48 -2.94 15.66
C LYS A 76 11.15 -4.35 15.14
N GLN A 77 11.80 -5.35 15.71
CA GLN A 77 11.50 -6.77 15.41
C GLN A 77 10.21 -7.22 16.09
N HIS A 78 9.92 -6.64 17.26
CA HIS A 78 8.74 -6.94 18.05
C HIS A 78 8.07 -5.67 18.55
N GLY A 79 6.76 -5.75 18.79
CA GLY A 79 5.96 -4.62 19.24
C GLY A 79 5.44 -3.77 18.07
N LYS A 80 5.02 -2.55 18.38
CA LYS A 80 4.41 -1.62 17.43
C LYS A 80 5.15 -0.29 17.44
N TYR A 81 5.08 0.42 16.33
CA TYR A 81 5.43 1.83 16.27
C TYR A 81 4.28 2.66 16.84
N GLU A 82 4.62 3.69 17.56
CA GLU A 82 3.65 4.59 18.18
C GLU A 82 3.28 5.73 17.23
N THR A 83 2.15 6.39 17.52
CA THR A 83 1.77 7.63 16.85
C THR A 83 2.91 8.65 16.93
N GLY A 84 3.22 9.27 15.78
CA GLY A 84 4.28 10.26 15.70
C GLY A 84 5.67 9.72 15.34
N GLN A 85 5.82 8.39 15.14
CA GLN A 85 7.07 7.82 14.64
C GLN A 85 7.32 8.24 13.20
N LEU A 86 8.43 8.91 12.95
CA LEU A 86 8.91 9.23 11.60
C LEU A 86 9.54 8.00 10.96
N PHE A 87 9.36 7.86 9.66
CA PHE A 87 9.94 6.75 8.92
C PHE A 87 10.26 7.11 7.48
N LEU A 88 11.21 6.36 6.92
CA LEU A 88 11.44 6.23 5.48
C LEU A 88 10.86 4.88 5.04
N HIS A 89 10.13 4.86 3.92
CA HIS A 89 9.64 3.59 3.36
C HIS A 89 10.79 2.82 2.73
N SER A 90 10.99 1.55 3.15
CA SER A 90 12.15 0.73 2.76
C SER A 90 12.26 0.49 1.26
N VAL A 91 11.13 0.34 0.56
CA VAL A 91 11.08 0.02 -0.88
C VAL A 91 10.89 1.26 -1.74
N PHE A 92 9.95 2.14 -1.37
CA PHE A 92 9.58 3.29 -2.20
C PHE A 92 10.35 4.58 -1.86
N GLY A 93 11.06 4.62 -0.74
CA GLY A 93 11.97 5.72 -0.39
C GLY A 93 11.30 7.05 -0.05
N TYR A 94 10.02 7.07 0.28
CA TYR A 94 9.33 8.27 0.73
C TYR A 94 9.36 8.40 2.25
N ARG A 95 9.30 9.65 2.73
CA ARG A 95 9.16 10.00 4.14
C ARG A 95 7.71 9.97 4.58
N GLY A 96 7.47 9.56 5.80
CA GLY A 96 6.15 9.58 6.38
C GLY A 96 6.17 9.61 7.90
N ILE A 97 4.97 9.71 8.48
CA ILE A 97 4.75 9.67 9.91
C ILE A 97 3.59 8.75 10.25
N VAL A 98 3.77 7.93 11.28
CA VAL A 98 2.76 6.98 11.76
C VAL A 98 1.64 7.72 12.49
N LEU A 99 0.39 7.44 12.13
CA LEU A 99 -0.80 7.95 12.81
C LEU A 99 -1.32 6.95 13.84
N PHE A 100 -1.63 5.72 13.41
CA PHE A 100 -2.07 4.65 14.31
C PHE A 100 -1.89 3.27 13.66
N PRO A 101 -1.67 2.21 14.46
CA PRO A 101 -1.61 0.85 13.97
C PRO A 101 -2.99 0.25 13.75
N TRP A 102 -3.08 -0.74 12.85
CA TRP A 102 -4.22 -1.63 12.70
C TRP A 102 -3.74 -3.03 12.31
N HIS A 103 -4.57 -4.06 12.53
CA HIS A 103 -4.23 -5.44 12.25
C HIS A 103 -4.96 -5.92 11.01
N ALA A 104 -4.23 -6.65 10.17
CA ALA A 104 -4.78 -7.34 9.02
C ALA A 104 -4.67 -8.86 9.21
N ARG A 105 -5.56 -9.61 8.58
CA ARG A 105 -5.48 -11.07 8.45
C ARG A 105 -4.75 -11.39 7.15
N LEU A 106 -3.56 -11.94 7.23
CA LEU A 106 -2.79 -12.35 6.06
C LEU A 106 -3.12 -13.79 5.67
N TYR A 107 -3.65 -13.97 4.48
CA TYR A 107 -3.85 -15.24 3.80
C TYR A 107 -2.71 -15.43 2.80
N ASP A 108 -1.65 -16.07 3.26
CA ASP A 108 -0.44 -16.33 2.46
C ASP A 108 -0.51 -17.72 1.86
N ARG A 109 -0.61 -17.81 0.54
CA ARG A 109 -0.69 -19.06 -0.20
C ARG A 109 0.67 -19.68 -0.46
N ASP A 110 1.75 -18.94 -0.23
CA ASP A 110 3.13 -19.41 -0.40
C ASP A 110 3.58 -20.29 0.78
N VAL A 111 2.93 -20.16 1.94
CA VAL A 111 3.26 -20.93 3.12
C VAL A 111 2.63 -22.32 3.01
N SER A 112 3.46 -23.32 2.71
CA SER A 112 3.04 -24.73 2.72
C SER A 112 2.52 -25.13 4.10
N PRO A 113 1.44 -25.95 4.19
CA PRO A 113 0.81 -26.35 5.47
C PRO A 113 1.68 -27.24 6.38
N GLN A 114 2.96 -27.42 6.08
CA GLN A 114 3.88 -28.29 6.86
C GLN A 114 4.46 -27.65 8.13
N ALA A 115 4.18 -26.38 8.42
CA ALA A 115 4.68 -25.69 9.61
C ALA A 115 3.69 -25.60 10.79
N ALA A 116 2.50 -26.19 10.66
CA ALA A 116 1.57 -26.33 11.78
C ALA A 116 1.62 -27.78 12.27
N GLU A 117 2.25 -28.02 13.42
CA GLU A 117 2.26 -29.34 14.11
C GLU A 117 0.83 -29.88 14.22
N SER A 118 0.58 -30.94 13.46
CA SER A 118 -0.72 -31.56 13.32
C SER A 118 -0.95 -32.61 14.37
N LYS A 119 -2.07 -32.50 15.05
CA LYS A 119 -2.77 -33.68 15.55
C LYS A 119 -3.39 -34.43 14.37
N PRO A 120 -3.34 -35.78 14.33
CA PRO A 120 -3.91 -36.55 13.22
C PRO A 120 -5.44 -36.47 13.24
N GLU A 121 -6.02 -35.98 12.16
CA GLU A 121 -7.47 -36.04 11.91
C GLU A 121 -7.84 -37.33 11.15
N PRO A 122 -9.05 -37.87 11.36
CA PRO A 122 -9.50 -39.09 10.73
C PRO A 122 -9.79 -38.92 9.22
N PRO A 123 -9.64 -39.97 8.39
CA PRO A 123 -9.78 -39.86 6.95
C PRO A 123 -11.27 -39.73 6.55
N GLY A 124 -11.64 -38.66 5.88
CA GLY A 124 -12.98 -38.55 5.31
C GLY A 124 -13.53 -37.18 4.96
N ALA A 125 -12.81 -36.07 5.15
CA ALA A 125 -13.34 -34.73 4.81
C ALA A 125 -12.60 -34.13 3.61
N HIS A 126 -13.22 -34.15 2.42
CA HIS A 126 -12.88 -33.27 1.30
C HIS A 126 -13.35 -31.84 1.62
N GLY A 127 -12.68 -31.17 2.53
CA GLY A 127 -12.87 -29.76 2.83
C GLY A 127 -11.77 -28.95 2.17
N SER A 128 -12.10 -27.87 1.49
CA SER A 128 -11.18 -26.83 1.02
C SER A 128 -10.30 -26.42 2.22
N LYS A 129 -8.97 -26.53 2.09
CA LYS A 129 -8.03 -26.14 3.14
C LYS A 129 -8.17 -24.64 3.38
N GLU A 130 -8.84 -24.26 4.46
CA GLU A 130 -8.83 -22.91 4.97
C GLU A 130 -7.39 -22.55 5.39
N VAL A 131 -6.80 -21.61 4.68
CA VAL A 131 -5.53 -21.01 5.08
C VAL A 131 -5.82 -20.14 6.29
N LYS A 132 -5.38 -20.56 7.49
CA LYS A 132 -5.52 -19.73 8.71
C LYS A 132 -4.74 -18.44 8.52
N GLY A 133 -5.43 -17.31 8.52
CA GLY A 133 -4.83 -16.00 8.41
C GLY A 133 -3.92 -15.67 9.59
N LYS A 134 -2.67 -15.30 9.31
CA LYS A 134 -1.72 -14.77 10.29
C LYS A 134 -1.97 -13.28 10.48
N THR A 135 -1.97 -12.81 11.73
CA THR A 135 -2.14 -11.37 11.98
C THR A 135 -0.87 -10.59 11.60
N HIS A 136 -1.04 -9.57 10.77
CA HIS A 136 -0.01 -8.61 10.38
C HIS A 136 -0.36 -7.19 10.84
N THR A 137 0.65 -6.42 11.24
CA THR A 137 0.46 -5.04 11.66
C THR A 137 0.73 -4.11 10.48
N TYR A 138 -0.24 -3.24 10.22
CA TYR A 138 -0.16 -2.10 9.31
C TYR A 138 -0.34 -0.81 10.08
N TYR A 139 0.01 0.30 9.45
CA TYR A 139 -0.13 1.64 10.02
C TYR A 139 -0.82 2.56 9.04
N GLN A 140 -1.77 3.33 9.52
CA GLN A 140 -2.23 4.53 8.83
C GLN A 140 -1.13 5.58 8.97
N VAL A 141 -0.80 6.26 7.87
CA VAL A 141 0.34 7.18 7.80
C VAL A 141 0.00 8.44 7.02
N LEU A 142 0.74 9.51 7.27
CA LEU A 142 0.86 10.64 6.36
C LEU A 142 2.19 10.54 5.62
N ILE A 143 2.12 10.67 4.30
CA ILE A 143 3.28 10.71 3.42
C ILE A 143 3.65 12.16 3.16
N ASP A 144 4.94 12.45 3.13
CA ASP A 144 5.43 13.78 2.77
C ASP A 144 5.05 14.12 1.32
N THR A 145 4.29 15.19 1.15
CA THR A 145 3.80 15.59 -0.17
C THR A 145 4.92 16.01 -1.13
N ARG A 146 6.10 16.38 -0.59
CA ARG A 146 7.30 16.68 -1.39
C ARG A 146 7.83 15.45 -2.12
N ASP A 147 7.66 14.27 -1.52
CA ASP A 147 8.16 13.01 -2.08
C ASP A 147 7.19 12.39 -3.10
N CYS A 148 5.89 12.64 -2.96
CA CYS A 148 4.84 12.06 -3.83
C CYS A 148 5.09 12.16 -5.34
N PRO A 149 5.53 13.31 -5.91
CA PRO A 149 5.80 13.42 -7.34
C PRO A 149 6.95 12.57 -7.84
N HIS A 150 7.81 12.11 -6.94
CA HIS A 150 9.06 11.40 -7.24
C HIS A 150 8.93 9.89 -7.10
N ILE A 151 7.81 9.41 -6.56
CA ILE A 151 7.55 7.97 -6.40
C ILE A 151 7.00 7.42 -7.72
N SER A 152 7.89 6.98 -8.62
CA SER A 152 7.50 6.43 -9.92
C SER A 152 6.86 5.04 -9.83
N GLN A 153 7.22 4.27 -8.81
CA GLN A 153 6.78 2.88 -8.61
C GLN A 153 5.46 2.76 -7.84
N ARG A 154 4.78 3.87 -7.68
CA ARG A 154 3.52 3.92 -6.98
C ARG A 154 2.51 4.81 -7.70
N SER A 155 1.24 4.42 -7.67
CA SER A 155 0.16 5.26 -8.18
C SER A 155 -0.11 6.41 -7.21
N GLN A 156 -0.21 7.63 -7.72
CA GLN A 156 -0.54 8.81 -6.91
C GLN A 156 -1.99 8.81 -6.41
N THR A 157 -2.82 7.87 -6.85
CA THR A 157 -4.24 7.75 -6.47
C THR A 157 -4.47 6.85 -5.27
N GLU A 158 -3.44 6.51 -4.53
CA GLU A 158 -3.51 5.54 -3.42
C GLU A 158 -4.00 6.11 -2.10
N ALA A 159 -4.33 7.36 -2.08
CA ALA A 159 -4.92 7.99 -0.92
C ALA A 159 -6.15 7.24 -0.41
N VAL A 160 -6.37 7.30 0.89
CA VAL A 160 -7.61 6.80 1.51
C VAL A 160 -8.80 7.45 0.84
N THR A 161 -9.71 6.63 0.35
CA THR A 161 -10.89 7.09 -0.38
C THR A 161 -12.13 6.81 0.46
N PHE A 162 -12.98 7.81 0.60
CA PHE A 162 -14.24 7.73 1.33
C PHE A 162 -15.40 8.00 0.41
N LEU A 163 -16.53 7.36 0.70
CA LEU A 163 -17.80 7.86 0.20
C LEU A 163 -18.19 9.09 1.00
N ALA A 164 -18.39 10.21 0.32
CA ALA A 164 -18.87 11.42 0.97
C ALA A 164 -20.26 11.18 1.57
N ASN A 165 -20.38 11.39 2.88
CA ASN A 165 -21.57 11.02 3.66
C ASN A 165 -22.63 12.11 3.65
N HIS A 166 -22.53 13.20 2.90
CA HIS A 166 -23.48 14.32 2.99
C HIS A 166 -23.88 14.92 1.67
N ASP A 167 -25.13 14.95 1.56
CA ASP A 167 -26.12 15.84 0.97
C ASP A 167 -25.98 16.23 -0.51
N ASP A 168 -24.90 16.28 -1.18
CA ASP A 168 -24.90 16.58 -2.61
C ASP A 168 -23.65 16.16 -3.39
N SER A 169 -22.55 15.86 -2.75
CA SER A 169 -21.38 15.39 -3.48
C SER A 169 -21.32 13.86 -3.48
N ARG A 170 -21.85 13.28 -4.53
CA ARG A 170 -21.78 11.83 -4.82
C ARG A 170 -20.37 11.39 -5.26
N ALA A 171 -19.33 12.14 -4.94
CA ALA A 171 -17.98 11.84 -5.35
C ALA A 171 -17.26 10.95 -4.33
N LEU A 172 -16.42 10.05 -4.83
CA LEU A 172 -15.39 9.40 -4.04
C LEU A 172 -14.36 10.45 -3.64
N TYR A 173 -14.09 10.56 -2.36
CA TYR A 173 -13.17 11.54 -1.83
C TYR A 173 -11.85 10.87 -1.45
N ALA A 174 -10.75 11.37 -1.98
CA ALA A 174 -9.41 10.89 -1.69
C ALA A 174 -8.57 12.00 -1.05
N ILE A 175 -7.85 11.68 0.01
CA ILE A 175 -6.91 12.58 0.67
C ILE A 175 -5.50 12.17 0.23
N PRO A 176 -4.85 12.93 -0.65
CA PRO A 176 -3.51 12.61 -1.13
C PRO A 176 -2.51 12.53 0.03
N GLY A 177 -1.70 11.48 0.06
CA GLY A 177 -0.68 11.29 1.11
C GLY A 177 -1.20 10.73 2.44
N LEU A 178 -2.50 10.49 2.59
CA LEU A 178 -3.05 9.72 3.70
C LEU A 178 -3.21 8.27 3.25
N ASP A 179 -2.34 7.38 3.74
CA ASP A 179 -2.23 6.02 3.24
C ASP A 179 -1.86 5.04 4.36
N TYR A 180 -1.52 3.81 4.00
CA TYR A 180 -1.07 2.79 4.94
C TYR A 180 0.28 2.19 4.53
N VAL A 181 0.99 1.64 5.50
CA VAL A 181 2.28 0.98 5.32
C VAL A 181 2.34 -0.29 6.19
N SER A 182 3.00 -1.34 5.72
CA SER A 182 3.27 -2.54 6.53
C SER A 182 4.35 -2.27 7.56
N HIS A 183 4.34 -3.03 8.65
CA HIS A 183 5.38 -2.93 9.69
C HIS A 183 6.78 -3.16 9.12
N GLU A 184 6.91 -4.09 8.19
CA GLU A 184 8.18 -4.49 7.56
C GLU A 184 8.80 -3.38 6.70
N ASP A 185 7.99 -2.46 6.20
CA ASP A 185 8.44 -1.39 5.29
C ASP A 185 8.86 -0.11 6.01
N ILE A 186 8.78 -0.08 7.35
CA ILE A 186 9.15 1.08 8.16
C ILE A 186 10.63 1.05 8.51
N LEU A 187 11.39 2.03 8.02
CA LEU A 187 12.72 2.37 8.49
C LEU A 187 12.59 3.59 9.42
N PRO A 188 12.55 3.39 10.75
CA PRO A 188 12.28 4.47 11.68
C PRO A 188 13.46 5.44 11.77
N TYR A 189 13.17 6.73 11.93
CA TYR A 189 14.17 7.75 12.20
C TYR A 189 13.62 8.83 13.14
N ASN A 190 14.53 9.58 13.77
CA ASN A 190 14.24 10.75 14.57
C ASN A 190 14.75 12.02 13.88
N SER A 191 14.00 13.10 14.01
CA SER A 191 14.38 14.41 13.53
C SER A 191 14.19 15.45 14.62
N THR A 192 15.03 16.48 14.62
CA THR A 192 14.89 17.66 15.48
C THR A 192 13.95 18.71 14.87
N ASP A 193 13.54 18.52 13.64
CA ASP A 193 12.63 19.43 12.95
C ASP A 193 11.24 19.37 13.58
N GLN A 194 10.63 20.54 13.76
CA GLN A 194 9.26 20.63 14.28
C GLN A 194 8.22 20.32 13.20
N ILE A 195 8.56 20.46 11.92
CA ILE A 195 7.71 20.15 10.76
C ILE A 195 8.49 19.25 9.79
N PRO A 196 8.77 17.99 10.19
CA PRO A 196 9.58 17.09 9.36
C PRO A 196 8.84 16.57 8.13
N ILE A 197 7.51 16.62 8.15
CA ILE A 197 6.62 16.15 7.08
C ILE A 197 5.76 17.31 6.60
N GLN A 198 5.77 17.55 5.29
CA GLN A 198 4.87 18.51 4.67
C GLN A 198 3.59 17.80 4.22
N HIS A 199 2.50 18.05 4.96
CA HIS A 199 1.18 17.53 4.64
C HIS A 199 0.12 18.42 5.30
N GLU A 200 -1.01 18.68 4.61
CA GLU A 200 -2.07 19.57 5.13
C GLU A 200 -2.71 19.10 6.44
N LEU A 201 -2.71 17.78 6.70
CA LEU A 201 -3.25 17.20 7.94
C LEU A 201 -2.19 17.10 9.05
N PHE A 202 -0.91 17.39 8.79
CA PHE A 202 0.14 17.18 9.78
C PHE A 202 -0.14 17.97 11.07
N GLU A 203 -0.28 19.27 10.98
CA GLU A 203 -0.53 20.15 12.14
C GLU A 203 -1.94 19.98 12.71
N ARG A 204 -2.88 19.48 11.92
CA ARG A 204 -4.24 19.19 12.39
C ARG A 204 -4.29 17.93 13.26
N PHE A 205 -3.47 16.94 12.94
CA PHE A 205 -3.47 15.64 13.59
C PHE A 205 -2.44 15.52 14.71
N LEU A 206 -1.32 16.21 14.58
CA LEU A 206 -0.17 16.05 15.45
C LEU A 206 0.29 17.39 16.03
N MET A 207 0.90 17.33 17.19
CA MET A 207 1.59 18.47 17.80
C MET A 207 2.97 18.04 18.29
N TYR A 208 3.94 18.93 18.17
CA TYR A 208 5.28 18.72 18.66
C TYR A 208 5.35 18.84 20.18
N ASN A 209 5.94 17.83 20.83
CA ASN A 209 6.20 17.81 22.27
C ASN A 209 7.60 17.22 22.52
N PRO A 210 8.62 18.07 22.78
CA PRO A 210 9.99 17.61 22.92
C PRO A 210 10.23 16.73 24.17
N SER A 211 9.29 16.71 25.11
CA SER A 211 9.40 15.89 26.33
C SER A 211 8.97 14.42 26.10
N LYS A 212 8.47 14.09 24.92
CA LYS A 212 8.01 12.73 24.59
C LYS A 212 8.85 12.11 23.48
N VAL A 213 8.84 10.79 23.47
CA VAL A 213 9.43 9.98 22.39
C VAL A 213 8.36 8.98 21.95
N PRO A 214 7.90 9.05 20.68
CA PRO A 214 8.20 10.07 19.65
C PRO A 214 7.75 11.49 20.03
N CYS A 215 8.42 12.51 19.46
CA CYS A 215 8.14 13.92 19.80
C CYS A 215 6.80 14.44 19.24
N PHE A 216 6.13 13.70 18.36
CA PHE A 216 4.85 14.09 17.80
C PHE A 216 3.73 13.31 18.46
N VAL A 217 2.84 14.02 19.12
CA VAL A 217 1.74 13.42 19.87
C VAL A 217 0.39 13.72 19.20
N PRO A 218 -0.60 12.80 19.32
CA PRO A 218 -1.89 12.95 18.67
C PRO A 218 -2.69 14.10 19.29
N ARG A 219 -3.33 14.90 18.42
CA ARG A 219 -4.39 15.84 18.79
C ARG A 219 -5.73 15.11 18.86
N ASP A 220 -6.74 15.76 19.43
CA ASP A 220 -8.09 15.21 19.51
C ASP A 220 -8.72 14.96 18.12
N THR A 221 -8.34 15.77 17.13
CA THR A 221 -8.76 15.56 15.74
C THR A 221 -8.27 14.23 15.17
N LEU A 222 -7.03 13.80 15.51
CA LEU A 222 -6.54 12.48 15.11
C LEU A 222 -7.27 11.36 15.86
N ARG A 223 -7.56 11.55 17.14
CA ARG A 223 -8.33 10.56 17.93
C ARG A 223 -9.72 10.35 17.36
N ALA A 224 -10.43 11.43 17.07
CA ALA A 224 -11.74 11.37 16.44
C ALA A 224 -11.68 10.72 15.03
N TRP A 225 -10.62 11.03 14.26
CA TRP A 225 -10.36 10.37 12.98
C TRP A 225 -10.13 8.88 13.14
N GLN A 226 -9.32 8.48 14.12
CA GLN A 226 -9.03 7.08 14.41
C GLN A 226 -10.29 6.33 14.84
N GLU A 227 -11.07 6.85 15.77
CA GLU A 227 -12.34 6.26 16.22
C GLU A 227 -13.29 5.99 15.06
N LYS A 228 -13.38 6.92 14.11
CA LYS A 228 -14.23 6.77 12.94
C LYS A 228 -13.70 5.78 11.91
N ASN A 229 -12.40 5.75 11.66
CA ASN A 229 -11.83 5.04 10.50
C ASN A 229 -11.16 3.72 10.86
N HIS A 230 -10.68 3.55 12.08
CA HIS A 230 -10.02 2.32 12.53
C HIS A 230 -10.90 1.07 12.35
N PRO A 231 -12.21 1.08 12.67
CA PRO A 231 -13.07 -0.07 12.46
C PRO A 231 -13.17 -0.54 11.00
N TRP A 232 -12.96 0.37 10.04
CA TRP A 232 -12.97 0.05 8.61
C TRP A 232 -11.66 -0.58 8.11
N LEU A 233 -10.59 -0.47 8.88
CA LEU A 233 -9.28 -1.01 8.57
C LEU A 233 -9.00 -2.30 9.34
N GLU A 234 -9.44 -2.35 10.60
CA GLU A 234 -9.14 -3.47 11.51
C GLU A 234 -9.66 -4.80 10.95
N LEU A 235 -8.80 -5.81 10.99
CA LEU A 235 -9.03 -7.15 10.46
C LEU A 235 -9.35 -7.20 8.95
N SER A 236 -8.90 -6.21 8.19
CA SER A 236 -8.92 -6.28 6.72
C SER A 236 -8.14 -7.50 6.24
N ASP A 237 -8.65 -8.15 5.20
CA ASP A 237 -8.03 -9.33 4.63
C ASP A 237 -6.90 -8.94 3.67
N VAL A 238 -5.75 -9.55 3.83
CA VAL A 238 -4.60 -9.42 2.93
C VAL A 238 -4.37 -10.76 2.27
N HIS A 239 -4.43 -10.80 0.95
CA HIS A 239 -4.20 -12.01 0.17
C HIS A 239 -2.86 -11.91 -0.55
N ARG A 240 -2.06 -12.96 -0.43
CA ARG A 240 -0.71 -13.01 -1.02
C ARG A 240 -0.52 -14.33 -1.76
N GLU A 241 0.05 -14.25 -2.95
CA GLU A 241 0.40 -15.41 -3.77
C GLU A 241 1.60 -15.07 -4.66
N THR A 242 2.54 -16.01 -4.79
CA THR A 242 3.73 -15.86 -5.63
C THR A 242 3.65 -16.84 -6.80
N THR A 243 3.82 -16.34 -8.01
CA THR A 243 3.95 -17.12 -9.24
C THR A 243 5.24 -16.72 -9.93
N GLU A 244 6.12 -17.67 -10.21
CA GLU A 244 7.39 -17.44 -10.93
C GLU A 244 8.20 -16.25 -10.40
N ASN A 245 8.40 -16.19 -9.08
CA ASN A 245 9.08 -15.12 -8.34
C ASN A 245 8.38 -13.74 -8.38
N ILE A 246 7.18 -13.63 -8.92
CA ILE A 246 6.38 -12.41 -8.80
C ILE A 246 5.33 -12.62 -7.72
N ARG A 247 5.46 -11.85 -6.64
CA ARG A 247 4.51 -11.83 -5.54
C ARG A 247 3.44 -10.79 -5.79
N VAL A 248 2.19 -11.21 -5.66
CA VAL A 248 1.03 -10.32 -5.71
C VAL A 248 0.38 -10.28 -4.33
N THR A 249 0.29 -9.09 -3.77
CA THR A 249 -0.42 -8.84 -2.50
C THR A 249 -1.64 -7.97 -2.79
N VAL A 250 -2.81 -8.36 -2.31
CA VAL A 250 -4.08 -7.65 -2.49
C VAL A 250 -4.70 -7.34 -1.15
N ILE A 251 -5.14 -6.09 -0.97
CA ILE A 251 -5.92 -5.66 0.19
C ILE A 251 -7.20 -4.98 -0.32
N PRO A 252 -8.37 -5.60 -0.16
CA PRO A 252 -9.65 -4.97 -0.44
C PRO A 252 -10.14 -4.17 0.77
N PHE A 253 -10.75 -3.01 0.50
CA PHE A 253 -11.41 -2.17 1.50
C PHE A 253 -12.83 -1.85 1.04
N TYR A 254 -13.81 -2.18 1.85
CA TYR A 254 -15.17 -1.73 1.62
C TYR A 254 -15.28 -0.23 1.85
N MET A 255 -15.93 0.48 0.93
CA MET A 255 -16.00 1.93 0.95
C MET A 255 -17.40 2.45 1.27
N GLY A 256 -18.38 1.59 1.24
CA GLY A 256 -19.77 1.95 1.48
C GLY A 256 -20.70 1.64 0.31
N MET A 257 -21.96 1.92 0.49
CA MET A 257 -23.07 1.69 -0.44
C MET A 257 -23.72 3.01 -0.80
N ARG A 258 -24.23 3.10 -2.01
CA ARG A 258 -25.09 4.18 -2.48
C ARG A 258 -26.39 3.64 -3.04
N GLU A 259 -27.45 4.35 -2.76
CA GLU A 259 -28.70 4.17 -3.46
C GLU A 259 -28.64 4.81 -4.85
N ALA A 260 -29.05 4.06 -5.86
CA ALA A 260 -29.27 4.53 -7.22
C ALA A 260 -30.71 4.18 -7.57
N GLN A 261 -31.51 5.15 -7.93
CA GLN A 261 -32.95 5.13 -8.29
C GLN A 261 -33.75 3.84 -8.01
N THR A 262 -33.24 2.66 -8.38
CA THR A 262 -33.89 1.34 -8.25
C THR A 262 -32.98 0.25 -7.69
N SER A 263 -31.73 0.56 -7.37
CA SER A 263 -30.74 -0.44 -6.93
C SER A 263 -29.74 0.14 -5.95
N HIS A 264 -29.13 -0.74 -5.17
CA HIS A 264 -28.00 -0.42 -4.33
C HIS A 264 -26.69 -0.71 -5.07
N VAL A 265 -25.72 0.17 -4.97
CA VAL A 265 -24.39 -0.02 -5.54
C VAL A 265 -23.37 0.01 -4.42
N TYR A 266 -22.67 -1.10 -4.25
CA TYR A 266 -21.65 -1.30 -3.24
C TYR A 266 -20.28 -1.06 -3.86
N TRP A 267 -19.38 -0.40 -3.13
CA TRP A 267 -18.09 0.03 -3.62
C TRP A 267 -16.96 -0.54 -2.76
N TRP A 268 -15.92 -1.03 -3.42
CA TRP A 268 -14.66 -1.45 -2.80
C TRP A 268 -13.49 -0.77 -3.48
N ARG A 269 -12.51 -0.39 -2.70
CA ARG A 269 -11.16 -0.09 -3.16
C ARG A 269 -10.33 -1.36 -2.96
N TYR A 270 -9.52 -1.71 -3.91
CA TYR A 270 -8.49 -2.72 -3.75
C TYR A 270 -7.13 -2.14 -4.05
N CYS A 271 -6.14 -2.47 -3.21
CA CYS A 271 -4.76 -2.08 -3.38
C CYS A 271 -3.95 -3.32 -3.76
N ILE A 272 -3.13 -3.20 -4.79
CA ILE A 272 -2.28 -4.27 -5.29
C ILE A 272 -0.84 -3.85 -5.22
N ARG A 273 -0.02 -4.70 -4.62
CA ARG A 273 1.43 -4.61 -4.62
C ARG A 273 1.99 -5.78 -5.41
N LEU A 274 2.80 -5.47 -6.41
CA LEU A 274 3.56 -6.40 -7.22
C LEU A 274 5.01 -6.35 -6.77
N GLU A 275 5.62 -7.49 -6.47
CA GLU A 275 7.01 -7.57 -6.03
C GLU A 275 7.76 -8.63 -6.85
N ASN A 276 8.87 -8.23 -7.41
CA ASN A 276 9.81 -9.15 -8.06
C ASN A 276 10.81 -9.66 -7.01
N LEU A 277 10.72 -10.94 -6.68
CA LEU A 277 11.58 -11.61 -5.71
C LEU A 277 12.82 -12.25 -6.39
N GLY A 278 12.85 -12.24 -7.72
CA GLY A 278 13.96 -12.74 -8.54
C GLY A 278 14.89 -11.64 -9.01
N ASP A 279 15.88 -12.05 -9.77
CA ASP A 279 16.89 -11.14 -10.34
C ASP A 279 16.58 -10.72 -11.79
N GLU A 280 15.59 -11.37 -12.43
CA GLU A 280 15.23 -11.11 -13.81
C GLU A 280 14.37 -9.86 -13.94
N VAL A 281 14.65 -9.03 -14.95
CA VAL A 281 13.84 -7.85 -15.25
C VAL A 281 12.58 -8.30 -15.99
N VAL A 282 11.41 -7.91 -15.48
CA VAL A 282 10.11 -8.24 -16.06
C VAL A 282 9.22 -7.01 -16.18
N GLN A 283 8.36 -7.01 -17.18
CA GLN A 283 7.42 -5.91 -17.42
C GLN A 283 5.98 -6.41 -17.45
N LEU A 284 5.12 -5.79 -16.65
CA LEU A 284 3.68 -6.05 -16.72
C LEU A 284 3.11 -5.49 -18.02
N ARG A 285 2.44 -6.35 -18.79
CA ARG A 285 1.85 -5.99 -20.08
C ARG A 285 0.34 -5.92 -20.03
N GLU A 286 -0.31 -6.92 -19.44
CA GLU A 286 -1.76 -7.04 -19.45
C GLU A 286 -2.29 -7.44 -18.08
N ARG A 287 -3.54 -7.09 -17.83
CA ARG A 287 -4.34 -7.57 -16.71
C ARG A 287 -5.60 -8.25 -17.22
N HIS A 288 -5.99 -9.31 -16.54
CA HIS A 288 -7.22 -10.02 -16.79
C HIS A 288 -7.94 -10.26 -15.46
N TRP A 289 -9.05 -9.58 -15.25
CA TRP A 289 -9.89 -9.72 -14.07
C TRP A 289 -11.14 -10.53 -14.36
N ARG A 290 -11.55 -11.32 -13.38
CA ARG A 290 -12.85 -11.96 -13.27
C ARG A 290 -13.51 -11.48 -11.99
N ILE A 291 -14.73 -10.96 -12.12
CA ILE A 291 -15.48 -10.34 -11.03
C ILE A 291 -16.82 -11.03 -10.97
N PHE A 292 -17.04 -11.82 -9.93
CA PHE A 292 -18.28 -12.51 -9.68
C PHE A 292 -19.10 -11.76 -8.63
N SER A 293 -20.35 -11.45 -8.97
CA SER A 293 -21.32 -10.86 -8.04
C SER A 293 -22.27 -11.93 -7.54
N LEU A 294 -22.66 -11.89 -6.28
CA LEU A 294 -23.68 -12.79 -5.74
C LEU A 294 -25.08 -12.58 -6.37
N SER A 295 -25.26 -11.53 -7.19
CA SER A 295 -26.42 -11.43 -8.09
C SER A 295 -26.43 -12.46 -9.23
N GLY A 296 -25.38 -13.31 -9.33
CA GLY A 296 -25.24 -14.33 -10.36
C GLY A 296 -24.53 -13.86 -11.63
N THR A 297 -23.95 -12.66 -11.64
CA THR A 297 -23.23 -12.11 -12.78
C THR A 297 -21.74 -12.36 -12.69
N LEU A 298 -21.11 -12.73 -13.81
CA LEU A 298 -19.66 -12.83 -13.96
C LEU A 298 -19.21 -11.82 -15.02
N GLU A 299 -18.42 -10.84 -14.59
CA GLU A 299 -17.82 -9.86 -15.48
C GLU A 299 -16.34 -10.21 -15.70
N THR A 300 -15.88 -10.03 -16.94
CA THR A 300 -14.48 -10.21 -17.32
C THR A 300 -13.95 -8.89 -17.86
N VAL A 301 -12.84 -8.41 -17.25
CA VAL A 301 -12.19 -7.17 -17.65
C VAL A 301 -10.76 -7.48 -18.08
N ARG A 302 -10.46 -7.24 -19.36
CA ARG A 302 -9.10 -7.30 -19.90
C ARG A 302 -8.61 -5.92 -20.27
N GLY A 303 -7.32 -5.70 -20.13
CA GLY A 303 -6.73 -4.44 -20.54
C GLY A 303 -5.22 -4.41 -20.39
N ARG A 304 -4.61 -3.54 -21.18
CA ARG A 304 -3.18 -3.31 -21.16
C ARG A 304 -2.78 -2.54 -19.89
N GLY A 305 -1.72 -3.02 -19.25
CA GLY A 305 -1.16 -2.40 -18.05
C GLY A 305 -2.13 -2.27 -16.87
N VAL A 306 -1.75 -1.49 -15.89
CA VAL A 306 -2.53 -1.14 -14.71
C VAL A 306 -2.49 0.37 -14.48
N VAL A 307 -3.63 1.00 -14.18
CA VAL A 307 -3.78 2.46 -13.98
C VAL A 307 -3.04 3.32 -15.02
N GLY A 308 -3.06 2.87 -16.28
CA GLY A 308 -2.41 3.56 -17.40
C GLY A 308 -0.90 3.36 -17.51
N ARG A 309 -0.32 2.42 -16.76
CA ARG A 309 1.13 2.12 -16.73
C ARG A 309 1.38 0.65 -17.06
N GLU A 310 2.58 0.39 -17.58
CA GLU A 310 3.16 -0.94 -17.76
C GLU A 310 4.46 -1.00 -16.95
N PRO A 311 4.36 -1.22 -15.61
CA PRO A 311 5.53 -1.14 -14.75
C PRO A 311 6.56 -2.19 -15.09
N VAL A 312 7.84 -1.79 -15.02
CA VAL A 312 8.99 -2.67 -15.10
C VAL A 312 9.48 -2.93 -13.68
N LEU A 313 9.62 -4.21 -13.34
CA LEU A 313 10.16 -4.64 -12.06
C LEU A 313 11.57 -5.17 -12.27
N SER A 314 12.53 -4.63 -11.53
CA SER A 314 13.94 -5.00 -11.57
C SER A 314 14.49 -5.09 -10.16
N LYS A 315 15.78 -5.41 -10.03
CA LYS A 315 16.47 -5.44 -8.75
C LYS A 315 16.52 -4.06 -8.08
N GLU A 316 16.64 -2.99 -8.87
CA GLU A 316 16.69 -1.60 -8.40
C GLU A 316 15.29 -1.05 -8.08
N GLN A 317 14.28 -1.57 -8.75
CA GLN A 317 12.88 -1.21 -8.57
C GLN A 317 12.02 -2.48 -8.42
N PRO A 318 12.13 -3.17 -7.28
CA PRO A 318 11.58 -4.52 -7.14
C PRO A 318 10.05 -4.54 -6.97
N ALA A 319 9.42 -3.42 -6.69
CA ALA A 319 8.00 -3.39 -6.43
C ALA A 319 7.27 -2.27 -7.17
N PHE A 320 6.00 -2.51 -7.47
CA PHE A 320 5.05 -1.51 -7.96
C PHE A 320 3.74 -1.67 -7.21
N GLN A 321 3.16 -0.56 -6.77
CA GLN A 321 1.90 -0.56 -6.01
C GLN A 321 0.88 0.38 -6.64
N TYR A 322 -0.39 -0.05 -6.69
CA TYR A 322 -1.48 0.78 -7.19
C TYR A 322 -2.80 0.43 -6.49
N SER A 323 -3.74 1.36 -6.54
CA SER A 323 -5.11 1.15 -6.11
C SER A 323 -6.08 1.34 -7.27
N SER A 324 -7.20 0.63 -7.20
CA SER A 324 -8.33 0.79 -8.10
C SER A 324 -9.62 0.50 -7.36
N HIS A 325 -10.74 0.63 -8.06
CA HIS A 325 -12.07 0.49 -7.47
C HIS A 325 -12.90 -0.49 -8.27
N VAL A 326 -13.82 -1.16 -7.58
CA VAL A 326 -14.84 -2.03 -8.16
C VAL A 326 -16.16 -1.72 -7.49
N SER A 327 -17.25 -1.82 -8.25
CA SER A 327 -18.61 -1.70 -7.73
C SER A 327 -19.46 -2.86 -8.18
N LEU A 328 -20.33 -3.33 -7.28
CA LEU A 328 -21.30 -4.39 -7.54
C LEU A 328 -22.69 -3.93 -7.14
N GLN A 329 -23.72 -4.49 -7.78
CA GLN A 329 -25.11 -4.30 -7.38
C GLN A 329 -25.55 -5.28 -6.27
N ALA A 330 -24.64 -6.12 -5.80
CA ALA A 330 -24.86 -7.02 -4.68
C ALA A 330 -23.90 -6.69 -3.52
N PRO A 331 -24.28 -6.99 -2.26
CA PRO A 331 -23.47 -6.69 -1.09
C PRO A 331 -22.21 -7.55 -0.97
N SER A 332 -22.09 -8.59 -1.80
CA SER A 332 -20.94 -9.49 -1.79
C SER A 332 -20.61 -10.02 -3.18
N GLY A 333 -19.36 -10.38 -3.37
CA GLY A 333 -18.82 -10.95 -4.57
C GLY A 333 -17.41 -11.50 -4.38
N HIS A 334 -16.81 -11.94 -5.47
CA HIS A 334 -15.42 -12.41 -5.52
C HIS A 334 -14.69 -11.83 -6.71
N MET A 335 -13.41 -11.59 -6.53
CA MET A 335 -12.56 -11.06 -7.58
C MET A 335 -11.25 -11.85 -7.63
N TRP A 336 -10.81 -12.22 -8.85
CA TRP A 336 -9.55 -12.93 -9.11
C TRP A 336 -9.10 -12.66 -10.54
N GLY A 337 -7.93 -13.15 -10.92
CA GLY A 337 -7.47 -12.98 -12.29
C GLY A 337 -6.02 -13.35 -12.51
N THR A 338 -5.43 -12.76 -13.55
CA THR A 338 -4.02 -12.92 -13.89
C THR A 338 -3.42 -11.60 -14.37
N PHE A 339 -2.13 -11.44 -14.14
CA PHE A 339 -1.28 -10.47 -14.81
C PHE A 339 -0.39 -11.18 -15.80
N SER A 340 -0.31 -10.70 -17.04
CA SER A 340 0.65 -11.20 -18.02
C SER A 340 1.88 -10.32 -18.01
N PHE A 341 3.03 -10.93 -17.70
CA PHE A 341 4.34 -10.31 -17.66
C PHE A 341 5.19 -10.75 -18.86
N GLN A 342 6.07 -9.87 -19.27
CA GLN A 342 7.08 -10.12 -20.31
C GLN A 342 8.48 -10.10 -19.70
N ARG A 343 9.30 -11.12 -20.01
CA ARG A 343 10.73 -11.17 -19.71
C ARG A 343 11.54 -10.37 -20.71
N GLY A 344 12.79 -10.07 -20.37
CA GLY A 344 13.72 -9.36 -21.26
C GLY A 344 13.93 -10.03 -22.62
N GLY A 345 13.79 -11.36 -22.69
CA GLY A 345 13.85 -12.14 -23.95
C GLY A 345 12.58 -12.07 -24.81
N GLY A 346 11.53 -11.42 -24.34
CA GLY A 346 10.25 -11.32 -25.07
C GLY A 346 9.21 -12.36 -24.66
N ASP A 347 9.58 -13.38 -23.90
CA ASP A 347 8.69 -14.44 -23.44
C ASP A 347 7.63 -13.90 -22.49
N MET A 348 6.38 -14.37 -22.66
CA MET A 348 5.26 -14.02 -21.82
C MET A 348 5.00 -15.12 -20.80
N PHE A 349 4.61 -14.74 -19.59
CA PHE A 349 4.15 -15.65 -18.55
C PHE A 349 3.01 -14.99 -17.72
N ASP A 350 2.15 -15.84 -17.18
CA ASP A 350 1.01 -15.39 -16.41
C ASP A 350 1.28 -15.55 -14.90
N VAL A 351 0.94 -14.52 -14.17
CA VAL A 351 1.04 -14.44 -12.71
C VAL A 351 -0.36 -14.42 -12.12
N ALA A 352 -0.63 -15.32 -11.19
CA ALA A 352 -1.92 -15.40 -10.54
C ALA A 352 -2.17 -14.15 -9.65
N ILE A 353 -3.38 -13.61 -9.73
CA ILE A 353 -3.88 -12.66 -8.74
C ILE A 353 -4.69 -13.48 -7.73
N PRO A 354 -4.28 -13.51 -6.45
CA PRO A 354 -5.00 -14.29 -5.46
C PRO A 354 -6.47 -13.90 -5.41
N SER A 355 -7.36 -14.89 -5.34
CA SER A 355 -8.79 -14.61 -5.22
C SER A 355 -9.08 -13.99 -3.86
N PHE A 356 -9.94 -12.99 -3.84
CA PHE A 356 -10.38 -12.31 -2.63
C PHE A 356 -11.88 -12.03 -2.67
N SER A 357 -12.46 -11.97 -1.48
CA SER A 357 -13.87 -11.64 -1.31
C SER A 357 -14.07 -10.13 -1.30
N LEU A 358 -15.15 -9.70 -1.92
CA LEU A 358 -15.72 -8.37 -1.81
C LEU A 358 -16.95 -8.51 -0.90
N ASP A 359 -16.80 -8.18 0.40
CA ASP A 359 -17.86 -8.34 1.37
C ASP A 359 -18.16 -7.01 2.06
N SER A 360 -19.43 -6.60 2.05
CA SER A 360 -19.90 -5.40 2.73
C SER A 360 -20.23 -5.65 4.21
N HIS A 361 -20.28 -6.92 4.65
CA HIS A 361 -20.71 -7.30 5.99
C HIS A 361 -19.55 -7.51 6.98
N GLY A 362 -18.29 -7.31 6.56
CA GLY A 362 -17.11 -7.47 7.41
C GLY A 362 -17.06 -6.57 8.65
N HIS A 363 -18.01 -5.63 8.79
CA HIS A 363 -18.14 -4.70 9.91
C HIS A 363 -19.46 -4.95 10.68
N ARG A 364 -19.70 -6.19 11.11
CA ARG A 364 -20.98 -6.59 11.75
C ARG A 364 -21.31 -5.87 13.05
N ASP A 365 -20.38 -5.14 13.65
CA ASP A 365 -20.58 -4.53 14.97
C ASP A 365 -20.26 -3.02 15.02
N SER A 366 -20.39 -2.32 13.91
CA SER A 366 -20.39 -0.86 14.00
C SER A 366 -21.71 -0.39 14.65
N PRO A 367 -21.68 0.32 15.78
CA PRO A 367 -22.88 0.82 16.44
C PRO A 367 -23.68 1.81 15.60
N TYR A 368 -23.24 2.12 14.40
CA TYR A 368 -23.87 3.05 13.44
C TYR A 368 -24.65 2.38 12.32
N SER A 369 -24.78 1.04 12.30
CA SER A 369 -25.59 0.35 11.30
C SER A 369 -27.11 0.47 11.52
N PHE A 370 -27.56 1.16 12.56
CA PHE A 370 -28.98 1.34 12.89
C PHE A 370 -29.50 2.76 12.73
N LEU A 371 -28.78 3.65 12.06
CA LEU A 371 -29.23 5.02 11.82
C LEU A 371 -29.31 5.34 10.32
N PHE A 372 -30.02 4.50 9.58
CA PHE A 372 -30.62 4.85 8.28
C PHE A 372 -31.90 4.05 8.06
#